data_962d94475eb4020c9635c39144d4f735
#
_entry.id   962d94475eb4020c9635c39144d4f735
#
_cell.length_a   1.000
_cell.length_b   1.000
_cell.length_c   1.000
_cell.angle_alpha   90.00
_cell.angle_beta   90.00
_cell.angle_gamma   90.00
#
_symmetry.space_group_name_H-M   'P 1'
#
loop_
_entity.id
_entity.type
_entity.pdbx_description
1 polymer ?
#
loop_
_entity_poly.entity_id
_entity_poly.type
_entity_poly.pdbx_seq_one_letter_code
_entity_poly.pdbx_strand_id
1 'polypeptide(L)'
;MAALSVWKECKALKSEQLVEIIKKRLGEEQYTYAFDKKHDKLRLEHRTIEKGMDISLGEVLAKYETKKDGAIAEIIYTIEQTFTAMQKEKEQGFNGLAQVYPVIRATSFPKASKEGSLFITTDHTAETRIYYALDLGTTYRLIDESMLEKLGVTAEQVREAARFSVKKLSTNVKADAVAGSIFYFVNNNDGYDASRILNDKFLKEMRGKIEGDMTVSVPHQDVLIIGDIRSEVGYDVLAQLTMHYFTVGMVPITSLSFVYEDGKLEPIFILAKNKVSKEQEKKWE
;
A
#
# COMPACT_ATOMS: atom_id res chain seq x y z
N MET A 1 -5.97 -53.87 2.60
CA MET A 1 -7.07 -52.95 2.96
C MET A 1 -6.63 -51.56 2.59
N ALA A 2 -7.30 -50.97 1.60
CA ALA A 2 -6.93 -49.77 0.93
C ALA A 2 -7.25 -48.53 1.77
N ALA A 3 -6.26 -47.68 2.05
CA ALA A 3 -6.47 -46.32 2.53
C ALA A 3 -6.60 -45.43 1.29
N LEU A 4 -7.83 -45.14 0.90
CA LEU A 4 -8.17 -44.16 -0.11
C LEU A 4 -7.82 -42.78 0.43
N SER A 5 -6.75 -42.18 -0.11
CA SER A 5 -6.44 -40.78 0.04
C SER A 5 -7.51 -39.95 -0.68
N VAL A 6 -8.38 -39.34 0.12
CA VAL A 6 -9.33 -38.31 -0.39
C VAL A 6 -8.52 -37.05 -0.67
N TRP A 7 -7.98 -36.92 -1.88
CA TRP A 7 -7.56 -35.64 -2.42
C TRP A 7 -8.84 -34.82 -2.66
N LYS A 8 -9.15 -33.90 -1.77
CA LYS A 8 -10.12 -32.83 -2.08
C LYS A 8 -9.53 -32.05 -3.24
N GLU A 9 -10.07 -32.29 -4.44
CA GLU A 9 -9.85 -31.43 -5.59
C GLU A 9 -10.23 -30.00 -5.18
N CYS A 10 -9.23 -29.13 -5.03
CA CYS A 10 -9.43 -27.71 -4.86
C CYS A 10 -9.97 -27.19 -6.20
N LYS A 11 -11.29 -27.21 -6.41
CA LYS A 11 -11.92 -26.65 -7.61
C LYS A 11 -11.51 -25.18 -7.68
N ALA A 12 -10.89 -24.80 -8.81
CA ALA A 12 -10.57 -23.40 -9.08
C ALA A 12 -11.84 -22.55 -8.95
N LEU A 13 -11.74 -21.43 -8.26
CA LEU A 13 -12.85 -20.49 -8.07
C LEU A 13 -13.23 -19.92 -9.45
N LYS A 14 -14.53 -19.92 -9.79
CA LYS A 14 -15.03 -19.37 -11.05
C LYS A 14 -15.56 -17.94 -10.85
N SER A 15 -15.60 -17.16 -11.94
CA SER A 15 -16.07 -15.77 -11.92
C SER A 15 -17.47 -15.64 -11.31
N GLU A 16 -18.42 -16.54 -11.63
CA GLU A 16 -19.77 -16.51 -11.05
C GLU A 16 -19.73 -16.69 -9.52
N GLN A 17 -18.88 -17.59 -9.04
CA GLN A 17 -18.74 -17.83 -7.60
C GLN A 17 -18.08 -16.64 -6.89
N LEU A 18 -17.08 -16.01 -7.54
CA LEU A 18 -16.45 -14.80 -7.03
C LEU A 18 -17.44 -13.65 -6.94
N VAL A 19 -18.30 -13.46 -7.95
CA VAL A 19 -19.38 -12.46 -7.94
C VAL A 19 -20.33 -12.67 -6.75
N GLU A 20 -20.75 -13.91 -6.49
CA GLU A 20 -21.63 -14.21 -5.35
C GLU A 20 -20.93 -13.97 -4.00
N ILE A 21 -19.63 -14.24 -3.90
CA ILE A 21 -18.84 -13.93 -2.69
C ILE A 21 -18.77 -12.41 -2.47
N ILE A 22 -18.49 -11.64 -3.54
CA ILE A 22 -18.45 -10.17 -3.47
C ILE A 22 -19.81 -9.62 -3.02
N LYS A 23 -20.91 -10.04 -3.65
CA LYS A 23 -22.26 -9.64 -3.27
C LYS A 23 -22.57 -9.94 -1.81
N LYS A 24 -22.25 -11.14 -1.36
CA LYS A 24 -22.49 -11.57 0.03
C LYS A 24 -21.68 -10.74 1.04
N ARG A 25 -20.48 -10.30 0.68
CA ARG A 25 -19.59 -9.52 1.56
C ARG A 25 -20.00 -8.05 1.64
N LEU A 26 -20.38 -7.45 0.51
CA LEU A 26 -20.75 -6.03 0.41
C LEU A 26 -22.23 -5.75 0.65
N GLY A 27 -23.08 -6.77 0.46
CA GLY A 27 -24.55 -6.63 0.53
C GLY A 27 -25.17 -6.02 -0.73
N GLU A 28 -26.51 -6.11 -0.81
CA GLU A 28 -27.29 -5.61 -1.96
C GLU A 28 -28.04 -4.29 -1.65
N GLU A 29 -28.01 -3.84 -0.41
CA GLU A 29 -28.70 -2.62 0.00
C GLU A 29 -28.06 -1.36 -0.57
N GLN A 30 -26.74 -1.30 -0.55
CA GLN A 30 -25.96 -0.13 -0.97
C GLN A 30 -25.53 -0.17 -2.43
N TYR A 31 -25.43 -1.38 -3.03
CA TYR A 31 -24.86 -1.58 -4.36
C TYR A 31 -25.83 -2.26 -5.33
N THR A 32 -25.67 -1.95 -6.61
CA THR A 32 -26.18 -2.75 -7.72
C THR A 32 -25.03 -3.44 -8.42
N TYR A 33 -25.30 -4.62 -8.98
CA TYR A 33 -24.28 -5.49 -9.58
C TYR A 33 -24.71 -5.90 -10.99
N ALA A 34 -23.87 -5.66 -11.98
CA ALA A 34 -24.05 -6.12 -13.35
C ALA A 34 -22.85 -6.95 -13.78
N PHE A 35 -23.04 -8.25 -13.99
CA PHE A 35 -21.99 -9.16 -14.42
C PHE A 35 -21.98 -9.32 -15.94
N ASP A 36 -20.93 -8.82 -16.60
CA ASP A 36 -20.65 -9.05 -18.01
C ASP A 36 -19.82 -10.33 -18.19
N LYS A 37 -20.51 -11.43 -18.50
CA LYS A 37 -19.87 -12.74 -18.72
C LYS A 37 -18.96 -12.77 -19.93
N LYS A 38 -19.24 -11.94 -20.93
CA LYS A 38 -18.45 -11.93 -22.17
C LYS A 38 -17.06 -11.33 -21.98
N HIS A 39 -16.98 -10.30 -21.15
CA HIS A 39 -15.72 -9.59 -20.88
C HIS A 39 -15.13 -9.91 -19.48
N ASP A 40 -15.74 -10.85 -18.76
CA ASP A 40 -15.36 -11.26 -17.40
C ASP A 40 -15.20 -10.08 -16.44
N LYS A 41 -16.18 -9.15 -16.48
CA LYS A 41 -16.19 -7.92 -15.68
C LYS A 41 -17.42 -7.85 -14.79
N LEU A 42 -17.23 -7.37 -13.58
CA LEU A 42 -18.30 -7.02 -12.66
C LEU A 42 -18.39 -5.50 -12.53
N ARG A 43 -19.50 -4.92 -12.96
CA ARG A 43 -19.84 -3.52 -12.70
C ARG A 43 -20.56 -3.42 -11.36
N LEU A 44 -20.03 -2.58 -10.45
CA LEU A 44 -20.70 -2.17 -9.22
C LEU A 44 -21.11 -0.71 -9.32
N GLU A 45 -22.32 -0.38 -8.88
CA GLU A 45 -22.78 1.00 -8.75
C GLU A 45 -23.36 1.22 -7.36
N HIS A 46 -22.94 2.30 -6.71
CA HIS A 46 -23.44 2.67 -5.40
C HIS A 46 -24.73 3.50 -5.55
N ARG A 47 -25.81 3.05 -4.95
CA ARG A 47 -27.16 3.62 -5.12
C ARG A 47 -27.28 5.10 -4.74
N THR A 48 -26.59 5.52 -3.66
CA THR A 48 -26.67 6.91 -3.14
C THR A 48 -25.71 7.86 -3.86
N ILE A 49 -24.53 7.36 -4.26
CA ILE A 49 -23.49 8.19 -4.88
C ILE A 49 -23.76 8.34 -6.38
N GLU A 50 -24.50 7.39 -6.98
CA GLU A 50 -24.76 7.30 -8.43
C GLU A 50 -23.46 7.21 -9.27
N LYS A 51 -22.41 6.65 -8.67
CA LYS A 51 -21.12 6.36 -9.31
C LYS A 51 -20.87 4.86 -9.27
N GLY A 52 -20.10 4.36 -10.21
CA GLY A 52 -19.78 2.95 -10.30
C GLY A 52 -18.33 2.67 -10.64
N MET A 53 -17.91 1.42 -10.44
CA MET A 53 -16.60 0.92 -10.83
C MET A 53 -16.71 -0.45 -11.51
N ASP A 54 -15.73 -0.73 -12.36
CA ASP A 54 -15.61 -2.02 -13.04
C ASP A 54 -14.49 -2.83 -12.40
N ILE A 55 -14.73 -4.12 -12.18
CA ILE A 55 -13.79 -5.09 -11.64
C ILE A 55 -13.49 -6.13 -12.71
N SER A 56 -12.21 -6.33 -13.03
CA SER A 56 -11.74 -7.45 -13.84
C SER A 56 -11.70 -8.71 -12.96
N LEU A 57 -12.63 -9.64 -13.17
CA LEU A 57 -12.70 -10.85 -12.36
C LEU A 57 -11.51 -11.78 -12.63
N GLY A 58 -11.03 -11.82 -13.86
CA GLY A 58 -9.84 -12.61 -14.21
C GLY A 58 -8.59 -12.21 -13.43
N GLU A 59 -8.37 -10.90 -13.19
CA GLU A 59 -7.26 -10.42 -12.37
C GLU A 59 -7.39 -10.84 -10.91
N VAL A 60 -8.61 -10.78 -10.36
CA VAL A 60 -8.87 -11.21 -8.98
C VAL A 60 -8.70 -12.72 -8.83
N LEU A 61 -9.17 -13.51 -9.80
CA LEU A 61 -9.00 -14.96 -9.81
C LEU A 61 -7.53 -15.36 -9.91
N ALA A 62 -6.73 -14.69 -10.75
CA ALA A 62 -5.30 -14.93 -10.83
C ALA A 62 -4.60 -14.69 -9.48
N LYS A 63 -4.95 -13.61 -8.76
CA LYS A 63 -4.47 -13.37 -7.40
C LYS A 63 -4.98 -14.42 -6.41
N TYR A 64 -6.22 -14.90 -6.58
CA TYR A 64 -6.80 -15.91 -5.70
C TYR A 64 -6.07 -17.25 -5.76
N GLU A 65 -5.47 -17.60 -6.89
CA GLU A 65 -4.67 -18.84 -7.00
C GLU A 65 -3.53 -18.88 -5.98
N THR A 66 -2.92 -17.73 -5.70
CA THR A 66 -1.79 -17.59 -4.77
C THR A 66 -2.21 -17.17 -3.36
N LYS A 67 -3.06 -16.14 -3.24
CA LYS A 67 -3.42 -15.49 -1.96
C LYS A 67 -4.71 -16.02 -1.31
N LYS A 68 -5.50 -16.84 -2.02
CA LYS A 68 -6.80 -17.40 -1.57
C LYS A 68 -7.72 -16.31 -0.99
N ASP A 69 -8.20 -16.47 0.23
CA ASP A 69 -9.12 -15.50 0.89
C ASP A 69 -8.51 -14.10 1.02
N GLY A 70 -7.19 -13.98 1.04
CA GLY A 70 -6.49 -12.70 1.02
C GLY A 70 -6.76 -11.88 -0.25
N ALA A 71 -6.89 -12.52 -1.43
CA ALA A 71 -7.25 -11.83 -2.67
C ALA A 71 -8.69 -11.30 -2.63
N ILE A 72 -9.61 -12.04 -1.97
CA ILE A 72 -10.99 -11.60 -1.77
C ILE A 72 -11.03 -10.41 -0.82
N ALA A 73 -10.30 -10.47 0.29
CA ALA A 73 -10.21 -9.35 1.24
C ALA A 73 -9.63 -8.09 0.58
N GLU A 74 -8.59 -8.25 -0.26
CA GLU A 74 -7.96 -7.15 -1.01
C GLU A 74 -8.96 -6.47 -1.95
N ILE A 75 -9.75 -7.23 -2.72
CA ILE A 75 -10.73 -6.64 -3.64
C ILE A 75 -11.89 -5.97 -2.89
N ILE A 76 -12.40 -6.56 -1.82
CA ILE A 76 -13.45 -5.96 -0.98
C ILE A 76 -12.95 -4.63 -0.41
N TYR A 77 -11.77 -4.61 0.19
CA TYR A 77 -11.15 -3.39 0.68
C TYR A 77 -11.02 -2.32 -0.41
N THR A 78 -10.55 -2.71 -1.61
CA THR A 78 -10.42 -1.79 -2.75
C THR A 78 -11.77 -1.18 -3.15
N ILE A 79 -12.84 -1.99 -3.16
CA ILE A 79 -14.20 -1.54 -3.48
C ILE A 79 -14.68 -0.52 -2.44
N GLU A 80 -14.58 -0.86 -1.15
CA GLU A 80 -15.01 0.00 -0.04
C GLU A 80 -14.25 1.33 -0.04
N GLN A 81 -12.91 1.29 -0.20
CA GLN A 81 -12.09 2.50 -0.28
C GLN A 81 -12.47 3.37 -1.48
N THR A 82 -12.69 2.76 -2.64
CA THR A 82 -13.07 3.50 -3.86
C THR A 82 -14.40 4.24 -3.67
N PHE A 83 -15.44 3.56 -3.16
CA PHE A 83 -16.74 4.20 -2.94
C PHE A 83 -16.69 5.21 -1.79
N THR A 84 -15.94 4.96 -0.73
CA THR A 84 -15.71 5.94 0.34
C THR A 84 -15.06 7.20 -0.20
N ALA A 85 -14.06 7.06 -1.07
CA ALA A 85 -13.43 8.20 -1.76
C ALA A 85 -14.42 8.98 -2.61
N MET A 86 -15.24 8.28 -3.42
CA MET A 86 -16.26 8.91 -4.29
C MET A 86 -17.32 9.64 -3.48
N GLN A 87 -17.74 9.09 -2.34
CA GLN A 87 -18.72 9.73 -1.46
C GLN A 87 -18.16 11.00 -0.84
N LYS A 88 -16.97 10.95 -0.28
CA LYS A 88 -16.32 12.11 0.34
C LYS A 88 -16.00 13.21 -0.67
N GLU A 89 -15.57 12.85 -1.89
CA GLU A 89 -15.40 13.80 -2.97
C GLU A 89 -16.72 14.54 -3.29
N LYS A 90 -17.86 13.82 -3.26
CA LYS A 90 -19.19 14.41 -3.48
C LYS A 90 -19.61 15.34 -2.34
N GLU A 91 -19.31 14.96 -1.08
CA GLU A 91 -19.76 15.69 0.12
C GLU A 91 -18.88 16.87 0.48
N GLN A 92 -17.56 16.74 0.39
CA GLN A 92 -16.63 17.71 0.94
C GLN A 92 -16.00 18.63 -0.09
N GLY A 93 -15.95 18.18 -1.37
CA GLY A 93 -15.23 18.91 -2.41
C GLY A 93 -13.73 19.07 -2.11
N PHE A 94 -13.09 19.98 -2.83
CA PHE A 94 -11.68 20.33 -2.63
C PHE A 94 -11.57 21.50 -1.64
N ASN A 95 -11.03 21.24 -0.44
CA ASN A 95 -10.79 22.25 0.60
C ASN A 95 -9.39 22.89 0.52
N GLY A 96 -8.76 22.78 -0.65
CA GLY A 96 -7.49 23.43 -0.94
C GLY A 96 -6.27 22.51 -0.80
N LEU A 97 -5.12 23.07 -1.13
CA LEU A 97 -3.83 22.35 -1.18
C LEU A 97 -3.37 21.78 0.18
N ALA A 98 -3.97 22.21 1.29
CA ALA A 98 -3.65 21.70 2.62
C ALA A 98 -3.99 20.21 2.80
N GLN A 99 -4.88 19.65 1.96
CA GLN A 99 -5.26 18.23 1.95
C GLN A 99 -4.41 17.39 0.97
N VAL A 100 -3.40 17.96 0.37
CA VAL A 100 -2.52 17.22 -0.56
C VAL A 100 -1.37 16.60 0.19
N TYR A 101 -1.21 15.28 0.05
CA TYR A 101 -0.12 14.50 0.64
C TYR A 101 0.63 13.71 -0.42
N PRO A 102 1.94 13.45 -0.23
CA PRO A 102 2.67 12.56 -1.10
C PRO A 102 2.38 11.11 -0.72
N VAL A 103 2.35 10.21 -1.69
CA VAL A 103 2.14 8.79 -1.51
C VAL A 103 3.23 8.02 -2.25
N ILE A 104 3.92 7.13 -1.55
CA ILE A 104 4.94 6.25 -2.14
C ILE A 104 4.27 5.03 -2.76
N ARG A 105 4.68 4.68 -3.98
CA ARG A 105 4.30 3.46 -4.71
C ARG A 105 5.52 2.82 -5.35
N ALA A 106 5.41 1.53 -5.66
CA ALA A 106 6.37 0.84 -6.50
C ALA A 106 6.51 1.54 -7.87
N THR A 107 7.68 1.46 -8.49
CA THR A 107 7.88 1.98 -9.86
C THR A 107 7.00 1.28 -10.90
N SER A 108 6.56 0.04 -10.61
CA SER A 108 5.62 -0.75 -11.42
C SER A 108 4.16 -0.31 -11.31
N PHE A 109 3.81 0.57 -10.34
CA PHE A 109 2.46 1.08 -10.21
C PHE A 109 2.07 1.93 -11.43
N PRO A 110 0.83 1.82 -11.94
CA PRO A 110 0.38 2.53 -13.15
C PRO A 110 0.61 4.04 -13.07
N LYS A 111 1.12 4.64 -14.16
CA LYS A 111 1.31 6.10 -14.29
C LYS A 111 0.05 6.84 -14.74
N ALA A 112 -1.00 6.12 -15.12
CA ALA A 112 -2.26 6.69 -15.57
C ALA A 112 -3.44 6.06 -14.83
N SER A 113 -4.53 6.81 -14.73
CA SER A 113 -5.81 6.32 -14.26
C SER A 113 -6.43 5.33 -15.26
N LYS A 114 -7.48 4.64 -14.88
CA LYS A 114 -8.22 3.75 -15.79
C LYS A 114 -8.85 4.50 -16.97
N GLU A 115 -9.13 5.77 -16.79
CA GLU A 115 -9.66 6.69 -17.80
C GLU A 115 -8.56 7.26 -18.71
N GLY A 116 -7.30 6.91 -18.49
CA GLY A 116 -6.15 7.32 -19.30
C GLY A 116 -5.51 8.65 -18.90
N SER A 117 -6.01 9.34 -17.87
CA SER A 117 -5.40 10.59 -17.36
C SER A 117 -4.12 10.27 -16.58
N LEU A 118 -3.03 10.98 -16.86
CA LEU A 118 -1.73 10.75 -16.21
C LEU A 118 -1.75 11.26 -14.77
N PHE A 119 -1.25 10.42 -13.86
CA PHE A 119 -1.04 10.85 -12.47
C PHE A 119 0.11 11.84 -12.36
N ILE A 120 -0.02 12.78 -11.43
CA ILE A 120 1.09 13.65 -11.06
C ILE A 120 2.08 12.84 -10.25
N THR A 121 3.30 12.73 -10.76
CA THR A 121 4.35 11.91 -10.15
C THR A 121 5.68 12.62 -10.07
N THR A 122 6.58 12.12 -9.22
CA THR A 122 8.00 12.47 -9.15
C THR A 122 8.81 11.20 -8.92
N ASP A 123 9.91 11.02 -9.63
CA ASP A 123 10.81 9.90 -9.40
C ASP A 123 11.46 10.03 -8.02
N HIS A 124 11.69 8.92 -7.32
CA HIS A 124 12.21 8.89 -5.96
C HIS A 124 13.46 8.00 -5.86
N THR A 125 13.31 6.70 -5.99
CA THR A 125 14.41 5.75 -6.05
C THR A 125 14.24 4.80 -7.23
N ALA A 126 15.18 3.87 -7.44
CA ALA A 126 15.00 2.83 -8.46
C ALA A 126 13.74 1.97 -8.25
N GLU A 127 13.32 1.78 -6.98
CA GLU A 127 12.22 0.92 -6.58
C GLU A 127 10.90 1.67 -6.35
N THR A 128 10.96 2.97 -6.10
CA THR A 128 9.81 3.74 -5.63
C THR A 128 9.61 5.03 -6.41
N ARG A 129 8.34 5.43 -6.54
CA ARG A 129 7.90 6.70 -7.15
C ARG A 129 6.94 7.42 -6.22
N ILE A 130 7.02 8.74 -6.19
CA ILE A 130 6.09 9.60 -5.46
C ILE A 130 4.88 9.86 -6.35
N TYR A 131 3.70 9.62 -5.81
CA TYR A 131 2.41 10.07 -6.29
C TYR A 131 1.87 11.14 -5.36
N TYR A 132 0.90 11.90 -5.80
CA TYR A 132 0.28 12.93 -4.98
C TYR A 132 -1.20 12.60 -4.83
N ALA A 133 -1.70 12.75 -3.63
CA ALA A 133 -3.05 12.36 -3.28
C ALA A 133 -3.79 13.50 -2.60
N LEU A 134 -5.07 13.64 -2.93
CA LEU A 134 -6.02 14.42 -2.17
C LEU A 134 -6.53 13.56 -1.02
N ASP A 135 -6.27 13.99 0.21
CA ASP A 135 -6.75 13.33 1.42
C ASP A 135 -8.25 13.60 1.60
N LEU A 136 -8.99 12.51 1.80
CA LEU A 136 -10.44 12.53 2.01
C LEU A 136 -10.79 12.01 3.42
N GLY A 137 -9.82 12.05 4.34
CA GLY A 137 -9.92 11.64 5.73
C GLY A 137 -9.66 10.16 5.96
N THR A 138 -10.58 9.25 5.67
CA THR A 138 -10.38 7.79 5.84
C THR A 138 -9.76 7.12 4.62
N THR A 139 -9.64 7.82 3.51
CA THR A 139 -9.08 7.37 2.24
C THR A 139 -8.51 8.56 1.49
N TYR A 140 -7.90 8.32 0.35
CA TYR A 140 -7.40 9.37 -0.52
C TYR A 140 -7.62 9.02 -2.00
N ARG A 141 -7.53 10.04 -2.86
CA ARG A 141 -7.56 9.90 -4.31
C ARG A 141 -6.26 10.42 -4.92
N LEU A 142 -5.64 9.63 -5.79
CA LEU A 142 -4.45 10.09 -6.53
C LEU A 142 -4.83 11.21 -7.49
N ILE A 143 -4.02 12.25 -7.52
CA ILE A 143 -4.22 13.44 -8.35
C ILE A 143 -3.66 13.15 -9.76
N ASP A 144 -4.50 13.33 -10.75
CA ASP A 144 -4.16 13.24 -12.17
C ASP A 144 -4.31 14.61 -12.87
N GLU A 145 -3.89 14.70 -14.14
CA GLU A 145 -3.95 15.93 -14.92
C GLU A 145 -5.38 16.48 -15.03
N SER A 146 -6.39 15.61 -15.17
CA SER A 146 -7.79 16.04 -15.26
C SER A 146 -8.28 16.68 -13.95
N MET A 147 -7.72 16.28 -12.82
CA MET A 147 -8.02 16.89 -11.53
C MET A 147 -7.37 18.27 -11.39
N LEU A 148 -6.15 18.47 -11.89
CA LEU A 148 -5.50 19.80 -11.84
C LEU A 148 -6.37 20.88 -12.48
N GLU A 149 -6.93 20.59 -13.65
CA GLU A 149 -7.83 21.52 -14.34
C GLU A 149 -9.08 21.84 -13.51
N LYS A 150 -9.74 20.81 -12.96
CA LYS A 150 -10.94 20.95 -12.13
C LYS A 150 -10.70 21.74 -10.84
N LEU A 151 -9.51 21.55 -10.25
CA LEU A 151 -9.13 22.20 -8.99
C LEU A 151 -8.52 23.59 -9.19
N GLY A 152 -8.19 23.96 -10.43
CA GLY A 152 -7.54 25.23 -10.75
C GLY A 152 -6.14 25.36 -10.16
N VAL A 153 -5.40 24.26 -10.05
CA VAL A 153 -4.05 24.23 -9.46
C VAL A 153 -3.03 23.65 -10.44
N THR A 154 -1.77 24.01 -10.25
CA THR A 154 -0.66 23.48 -11.05
C THR A 154 -0.02 22.26 -10.39
N ALA A 155 0.64 21.42 -11.19
CA ALA A 155 1.40 20.28 -10.67
C ALA A 155 2.49 20.72 -9.68
N GLU A 156 3.11 21.89 -9.88
CA GLU A 156 4.14 22.38 -8.95
C GLU A 156 3.54 22.79 -7.60
N GLN A 157 2.37 23.44 -7.58
CA GLN A 157 1.65 23.77 -6.35
C GLN A 157 1.27 22.49 -5.58
N VAL A 158 0.87 21.42 -6.28
CA VAL A 158 0.58 20.11 -5.69
C VAL A 158 1.84 19.51 -5.05
N ARG A 159 2.99 19.52 -5.75
CA ARG A 159 4.27 19.03 -5.23
C ARG A 159 4.73 19.80 -3.99
N GLU A 160 4.65 21.12 -4.05
CA GLU A 160 5.05 21.98 -2.94
C GLU A 160 4.16 21.75 -1.70
N ALA A 161 2.85 21.73 -1.87
CA ALA A 161 1.91 21.45 -0.78
C ALA A 161 2.19 20.10 -0.13
N ALA A 162 2.43 19.05 -0.92
CA ALA A 162 2.74 17.72 -0.43
C ALA A 162 4.03 17.67 0.41
N ARG A 163 5.07 18.43 0.01
CA ARG A 163 6.33 18.54 0.78
C ARG A 163 6.11 19.16 2.17
N PHE A 164 5.16 20.07 2.31
CA PHE A 164 4.79 20.65 3.60
C PHE A 164 3.91 19.69 4.41
N SER A 165 2.95 19.05 3.77
CA SER A 165 1.98 18.20 4.44
C SER A 165 2.62 16.95 5.06
N VAL A 166 3.58 16.30 4.39
CA VAL A 166 4.27 15.12 4.93
C VAL A 166 5.01 15.42 6.25
N LYS A 167 5.50 16.66 6.43
CA LYS A 167 6.19 17.08 7.66
C LYS A 167 5.26 17.27 8.86
N LYS A 168 3.95 17.34 8.62
CA LYS A 168 2.92 17.45 9.68
C LYS A 168 2.44 16.11 10.18
N LEU A 169 2.74 15.03 9.45
CA LEU A 169 2.37 13.67 9.86
C LEU A 169 3.11 13.28 11.14
N SER A 170 2.40 12.61 12.06
CA SER A 170 3.01 12.07 13.28
C SER A 170 4.17 11.13 12.95
N THR A 171 5.30 11.31 13.62
CA THR A 171 6.52 10.49 13.47
C THR A 171 6.77 9.62 14.69
N ASN A 172 5.71 9.23 15.41
CA ASN A 172 5.82 8.31 16.53
C ASN A 172 6.33 6.96 16.05
N VAL A 173 7.33 6.42 16.75
CA VAL A 173 7.93 5.13 16.46
C VAL A 173 7.75 4.17 17.63
N LYS A 174 7.59 2.89 17.33
CA LYS A 174 7.71 1.78 18.28
C LYS A 174 9.02 1.08 18.00
N ALA A 175 9.85 0.86 19.04
CA ALA A 175 11.13 0.19 18.89
C ALA A 175 11.04 -1.25 19.38
N ASP A 176 11.65 -2.17 18.63
CA ASP A 176 11.87 -3.54 19.05
C ASP A 176 13.34 -3.93 18.82
N ALA A 177 13.92 -4.63 19.77
CA ALA A 177 15.33 -5.06 19.70
C ALA A 177 15.40 -6.55 19.36
N VAL A 178 16.05 -6.89 18.26
CA VAL A 178 16.20 -8.26 17.77
C VAL A 178 17.64 -8.49 17.32
N ALA A 179 18.24 -9.57 17.79
CA ALA A 179 19.60 -9.99 17.40
C ALA A 179 20.68 -8.88 17.55
N GLY A 180 20.56 -8.04 18.58
CA GLY A 180 21.50 -6.94 18.84
C GLY A 180 21.29 -5.70 17.98
N SER A 181 20.35 -5.70 17.05
CA SER A 181 19.91 -4.56 16.24
C SER A 181 18.59 -4.02 16.77
N ILE A 182 18.24 -2.77 16.43
CA ILE A 182 16.98 -2.14 16.85
C ILE A 182 16.17 -1.78 15.59
N PHE A 183 14.90 -2.12 15.61
CA PHE A 183 13.96 -1.81 14.53
C PHE A 183 12.89 -0.85 15.03
N TYR A 184 12.74 0.27 14.36
CA TYR A 184 11.75 1.30 14.67
C TYR A 184 10.63 1.24 13.65
N PHE A 185 9.41 1.02 14.11
CA PHE A 185 8.21 0.89 13.28
C PHE A 185 7.38 2.17 13.36
N VAL A 186 7.04 2.73 12.22
CA VAL A 186 5.98 3.72 12.07
C VAL A 186 4.77 3.00 11.51
N ASN A 187 3.70 2.93 12.27
CA ASN A 187 2.47 2.23 11.96
C ASN A 187 1.31 2.99 12.63
N ASN A 188 0.94 4.12 12.05
CA ASN A 188 -0.20 4.94 12.51
C ASN A 188 -1.51 4.54 11.82
N ASN A 189 -1.43 3.72 10.76
CA ASN A 189 -2.55 3.30 9.92
C ASN A 189 -3.36 4.46 9.35
N ASP A 190 -2.68 5.54 8.97
CA ASP A 190 -3.28 6.74 8.39
C ASP A 190 -3.18 6.79 6.86
N GLY A 191 -2.72 5.70 6.24
CA GLY A 191 -2.52 5.60 4.79
C GLY A 191 -1.24 6.26 4.28
N TYR A 192 -0.43 6.85 5.17
CA TYR A 192 0.79 7.61 4.83
C TYR A 192 2.04 7.13 5.56
N ASP A 193 2.00 5.97 6.23
CA ASP A 193 3.14 5.50 7.02
C ASP A 193 4.40 5.37 6.16
N ALA A 194 4.32 4.71 5.00
CA ALA A 194 5.42 4.62 4.04
C ALA A 194 5.87 5.99 3.51
N SER A 195 4.96 6.95 3.39
CA SER A 195 5.26 8.28 2.82
C SER A 195 6.14 9.13 3.73
N ARG A 196 6.27 8.76 5.01
CA ARG A 196 7.19 9.41 5.96
C ARG A 196 8.67 9.22 5.61
N ILE A 197 9.00 8.31 4.70
CA ILE A 197 10.33 8.22 4.06
C ILE A 197 10.73 9.52 3.35
N LEU A 198 9.75 10.35 2.96
CA LEU A 198 9.95 11.65 2.33
C LEU A 198 10.13 12.80 3.32
N ASN A 199 10.06 12.55 4.62
CA ASN A 199 10.29 13.54 5.65
C ASN A 199 11.77 13.60 6.04
N ASP A 200 12.54 14.40 5.32
CA ASP A 200 13.98 14.57 5.53
C ASP A 200 14.34 14.93 6.99
N LYS A 201 13.51 15.73 7.65
CA LYS A 201 13.74 16.10 9.04
C LYS A 201 13.65 14.88 9.94
N PHE A 202 12.62 14.07 9.75
CA PHE A 202 12.43 12.83 10.51
C PHE A 202 13.58 11.84 10.29
N LEU A 203 13.99 11.62 9.03
CA LEU A 203 15.12 10.71 8.73
C LEU A 203 16.43 11.21 9.35
N LYS A 204 16.72 12.51 9.31
CA LYS A 204 17.88 13.09 9.97
C LYS A 204 17.85 12.96 11.49
N GLU A 205 16.69 13.16 12.11
CA GLU A 205 16.50 12.95 13.55
C GLU A 205 16.71 11.49 13.94
N MET A 206 16.23 10.55 13.13
CA MET A 206 16.46 9.12 13.34
C MET A 206 17.94 8.76 13.15
N ARG A 207 18.59 9.29 12.10
CA ARG A 207 20.04 9.06 11.91
C ARG A 207 20.89 9.48 13.11
N GLY A 208 20.50 10.58 13.77
CA GLY A 208 21.17 11.04 14.98
C GLY A 208 21.03 10.11 16.20
N LYS A 209 20.07 9.17 16.18
CA LYS A 209 19.83 8.20 17.26
C LYS A 209 20.42 6.82 16.98
N ILE A 210 20.79 6.55 15.73
CA ILE A 210 21.24 5.25 15.25
C ILE A 210 22.76 5.16 15.35
N GLU A 211 23.26 4.08 15.95
CA GLU A 211 24.69 3.84 16.16
C GLU A 211 25.31 3.04 15.02
N GLY A 212 24.56 2.08 14.47
CA GLY A 212 25.00 1.23 13.37
C GLY A 212 24.62 1.78 11.99
N ASP A 213 24.41 0.88 11.03
CA ASP A 213 23.93 1.24 9.71
C ASP A 213 22.44 1.59 9.78
N MET A 214 22.10 2.79 9.32
CA MET A 214 20.69 3.17 9.20
C MET A 214 20.09 2.59 7.94
N THR A 215 19.09 1.73 8.10
CA THR A 215 18.30 1.20 7.00
C THR A 215 16.88 1.72 7.05
N VAL A 216 16.24 1.82 5.88
CA VAL A 216 14.84 2.25 5.75
C VAL A 216 14.12 1.29 4.83
N SER A 217 12.94 0.81 5.22
CA SER A 217 12.13 -0.11 4.41
C SER A 217 10.68 0.38 4.35
N VAL A 218 10.09 0.30 3.17
CA VAL A 218 8.69 0.64 2.91
C VAL A 218 8.01 -0.54 2.20
N PRO A 219 7.78 -1.65 2.93
CA PRO A 219 7.25 -2.86 2.32
C PRO A 219 5.82 -2.69 1.79
N HIS A 220 4.97 -1.94 2.49
CA HIS A 220 3.64 -1.56 2.03
C HIS A 220 3.24 -0.18 2.58
N GLN A 221 2.07 0.31 2.14
CA GLN A 221 1.57 1.65 2.43
C GLN A 221 1.55 2.02 3.92
N ASP A 222 1.16 1.08 4.78
CA ASP A 222 0.82 1.33 6.20
C ASP A 222 1.94 0.93 7.16
N VAL A 223 3.19 0.84 6.66
CA VAL A 223 4.36 0.61 7.50
C VAL A 223 5.64 1.23 6.92
N LEU A 224 6.39 1.89 7.77
CA LEU A 224 7.77 2.27 7.55
C LEU A 224 8.62 1.62 8.66
N ILE A 225 9.71 0.99 8.28
CA ILE A 225 10.67 0.36 9.20
C ILE A 225 12.01 1.09 9.07
N ILE A 226 12.56 1.54 10.19
CA ILE A 226 13.91 2.09 10.25
C ILE A 226 14.75 1.15 11.11
N GLY A 227 15.86 0.64 10.56
CA GLY A 227 16.77 -0.26 11.28
C GLY A 227 18.02 0.47 11.76
N ASP A 228 18.44 0.17 12.99
CA ASP A 228 19.77 0.38 13.54
C ASP A 228 20.50 -0.96 13.48
N ILE A 229 21.14 -1.22 12.35
CA ILE A 229 21.74 -2.52 12.06
C ILE A 229 23.16 -2.55 12.58
N ARG A 230 23.43 -3.45 13.53
CA ARG A 230 24.72 -3.56 14.22
C ARG A 230 25.44 -4.89 13.95
N SER A 231 24.84 -5.77 13.13
CA SER A 231 25.41 -7.09 12.82
C SER A 231 24.87 -7.64 11.51
N GLU A 232 25.54 -8.65 10.94
CA GLU A 232 25.06 -9.39 9.75
C GLU A 232 23.70 -10.03 10.01
N VAL A 233 23.45 -10.57 11.22
CA VAL A 233 22.17 -11.15 11.60
C VAL A 233 21.07 -10.11 11.61
N GLY A 234 21.38 -8.84 11.93
CA GLY A 234 20.43 -7.72 11.83
C GLY A 234 19.93 -7.51 10.41
N TYR A 235 20.79 -7.65 9.40
CA TYR A 235 20.37 -7.62 8.00
C TYR A 235 19.46 -8.80 7.62
N ASP A 236 19.74 -10.01 8.12
CA ASP A 236 18.86 -11.18 7.89
C ASP A 236 17.46 -10.94 8.49
N VAL A 237 17.40 -10.37 9.70
CA VAL A 237 16.13 -9.97 10.35
C VAL A 237 15.40 -8.92 9.52
N LEU A 238 16.11 -7.87 9.05
CA LEU A 238 15.54 -6.82 8.21
C LEU A 238 14.90 -7.38 6.94
N ALA A 239 15.61 -8.29 6.25
CA ALA A 239 15.11 -8.90 5.02
C ALA A 239 13.81 -9.69 5.26
N GLN A 240 13.75 -10.45 6.37
CA GLN A 240 12.57 -11.25 6.72
C GLN A 240 11.40 -10.35 7.14
N LEU A 241 11.63 -9.31 7.95
CA LEU A 241 10.63 -8.32 8.31
C LEU A 241 10.04 -7.64 7.06
N THR A 242 10.91 -7.15 6.20
CA THR A 242 10.50 -6.44 4.98
C THR A 242 9.68 -7.37 4.06
N MET A 243 10.12 -8.62 3.86
CA MET A 243 9.40 -9.60 3.06
C MET A 243 8.05 -9.99 3.69
N HIS A 244 8.01 -10.16 5.01
CA HIS A 244 6.77 -10.45 5.74
C HIS A 244 5.73 -9.36 5.49
N TYR A 245 6.04 -8.12 5.81
CA TYR A 245 5.11 -6.99 5.62
C TYR A 245 4.78 -6.72 4.14
N PHE A 246 5.71 -6.95 3.22
CA PHE A 246 5.44 -6.88 1.78
C PHE A 246 4.39 -7.91 1.35
N THR A 247 4.44 -9.11 1.92
CA THR A 247 3.54 -10.22 1.55
C THR A 247 2.14 -10.04 2.12
N VAL A 248 2.03 -9.59 3.38
CA VAL A 248 0.73 -9.45 4.07
C VAL A 248 0.06 -8.09 3.80
N GLY A 249 0.82 -7.08 3.36
CA GLY A 249 0.32 -5.74 3.11
C GLY A 249 -0.69 -5.68 1.97
N MET A 250 -1.77 -4.91 2.15
CA MET A 250 -2.82 -4.76 1.14
C MET A 250 -2.37 -3.93 -0.07
N VAL A 251 -1.44 -3.01 0.13
CA VAL A 251 -0.85 -2.16 -0.91
C VAL A 251 0.66 -2.30 -0.87
N PRO A 252 1.23 -3.40 -1.41
CA PRO A 252 2.67 -3.65 -1.38
C PRO A 252 3.42 -2.64 -2.23
N ILE A 253 4.63 -2.26 -1.79
CA ILE A 253 5.50 -1.28 -2.45
C ILE A 253 6.79 -1.96 -2.93
N THR A 254 7.68 -2.35 -2.01
CA THR A 254 8.92 -3.05 -2.35
C THR A 254 9.38 -3.97 -1.22
N SER A 255 9.94 -5.13 -1.59
CA SER A 255 10.59 -6.03 -0.65
C SER A 255 12.07 -5.70 -0.42
N LEU A 256 12.60 -4.68 -1.11
CA LEU A 256 13.97 -4.19 -0.90
C LEU A 256 13.99 -3.13 0.18
N SER A 257 15.07 -3.13 0.95
CA SER A 257 15.40 -2.08 1.91
C SER A 257 16.40 -1.10 1.32
N PHE A 258 16.53 0.06 1.95
CA PHE A 258 17.49 1.09 1.56
C PHE A 258 18.48 1.32 2.71
N VAL A 259 19.74 1.58 2.41
CA VAL A 259 20.66 2.24 3.35
C VAL A 259 20.46 3.74 3.24
N TYR A 260 20.40 4.42 4.38
CA TYR A 260 20.33 5.88 4.46
C TYR A 260 21.69 6.43 4.87
N GLU A 261 22.37 7.03 3.91
CA GLU A 261 23.70 7.62 4.09
C GLU A 261 23.77 8.98 3.41
N ASP A 262 24.31 9.98 4.08
CA ASP A 262 24.46 11.35 3.57
C ASP A 262 23.19 11.98 2.98
N GLY A 263 22.04 11.63 3.57
CA GLY A 263 20.74 12.12 3.12
C GLY A 263 20.19 11.44 1.86
N LYS A 264 20.80 10.34 1.42
CA LYS A 264 20.40 9.53 0.27
C LYS A 264 19.90 8.16 0.69
N LEU A 265 19.04 7.61 -0.13
CA LEU A 265 18.48 6.25 0.01
C LEU A 265 19.00 5.39 -1.14
N GLU A 266 19.89 4.46 -0.84
CA GLU A 266 20.44 3.52 -1.81
C GLU A 266 19.83 2.13 -1.57
N PRO A 267 19.20 1.51 -2.58
CA PRO A 267 18.61 0.19 -2.42
C PRO A 267 19.69 -0.85 -2.15
N ILE A 268 19.42 -1.75 -1.20
CA ILE A 268 20.31 -2.85 -0.86
C ILE A 268 19.65 -4.19 -1.13
N PHE A 269 20.46 -5.13 -1.61
CA PHE A 269 20.05 -6.51 -1.79
C PHE A 269 20.63 -7.36 -0.68
N ILE A 270 19.79 -7.89 0.20
CA ILE A 270 20.20 -8.71 1.34
C ILE A 270 20.04 -10.18 0.98
N LEU A 271 21.13 -10.93 0.93
CA LEU A 271 21.11 -12.38 0.81
C LEU A 271 21.03 -12.97 2.23
N ALA A 272 19.81 -13.16 2.72
CA ALA A 272 19.57 -13.72 4.04
C ALA A 272 20.16 -15.15 4.12
N LYS A 273 21.10 -15.35 5.05
CA LYS A 273 21.80 -16.63 5.28
C LYS A 273 21.14 -17.45 6.39
N ASN A 274 20.52 -16.77 7.37
CA ASN A 274 19.94 -17.36 8.55
C ASN A 274 18.43 -17.14 8.58
N LYS A 275 17.67 -18.17 8.99
CA LYS A 275 16.24 -18.01 9.28
C LYS A 275 16.07 -17.52 10.71
N VAL A 276 15.25 -16.49 10.89
CA VAL A 276 14.81 -16.06 12.23
C VAL A 276 13.93 -17.17 12.84
N SER A 277 13.98 -17.33 14.14
CA SER A 277 13.22 -18.38 14.82
C SER A 277 11.71 -18.09 14.73
N LYS A 278 10.90 -19.17 14.67
CA LYS A 278 9.42 -19.07 14.63
C LYS A 278 8.81 -18.31 15.84
N GLU A 279 9.54 -18.21 16.95
CA GLU A 279 9.12 -17.42 18.11
C GLU A 279 9.24 -15.90 17.87
N GLN A 280 10.18 -15.49 17.04
CA GLN A 280 10.36 -14.09 16.63
C GLN A 280 9.35 -13.70 15.56
N GLU A 281 9.02 -14.59 14.63
CA GLU A 281 7.96 -14.36 13.63
C GLU A 281 6.59 -14.11 14.29
N LYS A 282 6.25 -14.83 15.35
CA LYS A 282 4.98 -14.64 16.11
C LYS A 282 4.83 -13.28 16.79
N LYS A 283 5.91 -12.53 16.97
CA LYS A 283 5.84 -11.17 17.53
C LYS A 283 5.46 -10.12 16.51
N TRP A 284 5.47 -10.46 15.22
CA TRP A 284 5.16 -9.54 14.12
C TRP A 284 3.71 -9.64 13.65
N GLU A 285 2.97 -10.67 14.11
CA GLU A 285 1.52 -10.82 13.97
C GLU A 285 0.76 -9.91 14.96
#